data_5811da9dc8a50757e794bcb38ad35cf3
#
_entry.id   5811da9dc8a50757e794bcb38ad35cf3
#
_cell.length_a   1.000
_cell.length_b   1.000
_cell.length_c   1.000
_cell.angle_alpha   90.00
_cell.angle_beta   90.00
_cell.angle_gamma   90.00
#
_symmetry.space_group_name_H-M   'P 1'
#
loop_
_entity.id
_entity.type
_entity.pdbx_description
1 polymer ?
#
loop_
_entity_poly.entity_id
_entity_poly.type
_entity_poly.pdbx_seq_one_letter_code
_entity_poly.pdbx_strand_id
1 'polypeptide(L)'
;MKKLALASAAALGAVGALAGCASTSSSANDGTIAVSSTNDACQLAVAEAPAGTISFKVTNNGDQVTEFYLLGDDGLRVISEAENIGPGLSRELVAQATEGKYFASCKPGMTGDGIKVPFTVTAASGAPTANAATAELLTQATDQYQAYVRKQSAELLEDTKKFAAAYAAGDMATARALYAPTRMHWERIEPVAESFGDLDPKLDLREADLEPGQVWTGWHRAEKDLWPPKGYSKLTAKQRQKLADQLVADTTELNTRVQTLQLTPSQLGNGAK
;
A
#
# COMPACT_ATOMS: atom_id res chain seq x y z
N MET A 1 6.79 19.99 90.87
CA MET A 1 7.35 21.41 90.99
C MET A 1 7.58 21.89 89.56
N LYS A 2 7.09 23.12 89.31
CA LYS A 2 7.34 23.98 88.12
C LYS A 2 6.80 23.50 86.80
N LYS A 3 5.68 23.90 86.29
CA LYS A 3 5.16 25.23 85.87
C LYS A 3 5.86 25.70 84.54
N LEU A 4 4.94 26.08 83.65
CA LEU A 4 5.00 27.04 82.53
C LEU A 4 5.31 26.47 81.16
N ALA A 5 4.74 26.98 80.12
CA ALA A 5 3.67 27.95 79.80
C ALA A 5 3.18 27.74 78.40
N LEU A 6 1.97 28.21 78.13
CA LEU A 6 1.36 28.36 76.80
C LEU A 6 2.16 29.26 75.90
N ALA A 7 2.17 28.91 74.63
CA ALA A 7 2.21 29.91 73.57
C ALA A 7 1.35 29.43 72.40
N SER A 8 0.19 30.09 72.28
CA SER A 8 -0.66 29.98 71.10
C SER A 8 -0.05 30.79 69.98
N ALA A 9 0.13 30.18 68.83
CA ALA A 9 0.37 30.90 67.58
C ALA A 9 -0.69 30.50 66.58
N ALA A 10 -1.60 31.42 66.33
CA ALA A 10 -2.54 31.35 65.23
C ALA A 10 -1.79 31.52 63.90
N ALA A 11 -1.89 30.57 63.01
CA ALA A 11 -1.44 30.72 61.62
C ALA A 11 -2.67 30.63 60.72
N LEU A 12 -2.92 31.73 60.02
CA LEU A 12 -3.97 31.92 59.02
C LEU A 12 -3.93 30.90 57.92
N GLY A 13 -5.12 30.47 57.55
CA GLY A 13 -5.33 29.61 56.40
C GLY A 13 -4.97 30.28 55.08
N ALA A 14 -4.12 29.62 54.30
CA ALA A 14 -3.99 29.84 52.88
C ALA A 14 -4.85 28.81 52.17
N VAL A 15 -6.02 29.24 51.70
CA VAL A 15 -6.83 28.48 50.76
C VAL A 15 -6.09 28.49 49.43
N GLY A 16 -5.33 27.45 49.18
CA GLY A 16 -4.74 27.20 47.86
C GLY A 16 -5.86 26.79 46.88
N ALA A 17 -6.21 27.70 46.00
CA ALA A 17 -7.02 27.41 44.85
C ALA A 17 -6.30 26.33 44.01
N LEU A 18 -6.79 25.10 44.05
CA LEU A 18 -6.48 24.07 43.06
C LEU A 18 -7.04 24.57 41.73
N ALA A 19 -6.21 25.29 40.98
CA ALA A 19 -6.43 25.48 39.56
C ALA A 19 -6.45 24.09 38.91
N GLY A 20 -7.65 23.62 38.66
CA GLY A 20 -7.84 22.43 37.84
C GLY A 20 -7.10 22.64 36.53
N CYS A 21 -6.12 21.78 36.23
CA CYS A 21 -5.64 21.60 34.88
C CYS A 21 -6.86 21.18 34.07
N ALA A 22 -7.56 22.14 33.48
CA ALA A 22 -8.38 21.88 32.34
C ALA A 22 -7.42 21.28 31.31
N SER A 23 -7.57 19.99 31.08
CA SER A 23 -7.01 19.34 29.90
C SER A 23 -7.59 20.09 28.71
N THR A 24 -6.90 21.10 28.23
CA THR A 24 -7.11 21.58 26.89
C THR A 24 -6.75 20.38 26.03
N SER A 25 -7.77 19.63 25.57
CA SER A 25 -7.70 18.88 24.37
C SER A 25 -7.39 19.90 23.28
N SER A 26 -6.13 20.31 23.17
CA SER A 26 -5.62 20.81 21.91
C SER A 26 -5.76 19.63 20.98
N SER A 27 -6.84 19.59 20.21
CA SER A 27 -6.82 19.01 18.90
C SER A 27 -5.71 19.78 18.17
N ALA A 28 -4.47 19.37 18.38
CA ALA A 28 -3.44 19.64 17.44
C ALA A 28 -3.99 19.01 16.17
N ASN A 29 -4.43 19.84 15.26
CA ASN A 29 -4.70 19.45 13.89
C ASN A 29 -3.31 19.11 13.35
N ASP A 30 -2.88 17.86 13.56
CA ASP A 30 -1.60 17.34 13.10
C ASP A 30 -1.58 17.14 11.56
N GLY A 31 -2.62 17.65 10.88
CA GLY A 31 -2.81 17.52 9.45
C GLY A 31 -3.34 16.15 9.03
N THR A 32 -3.63 15.25 9.99
CA THR A 32 -4.15 13.92 9.66
C THR A 32 -5.64 13.98 9.29
N ILE A 33 -5.99 13.43 8.13
CA ILE A 33 -7.34 13.40 7.58
C ILE A 33 -8.07 12.20 8.17
N ALA A 34 -9.14 12.46 8.91
CA ALA A 34 -9.99 11.37 9.38
C ALA A 34 -10.83 10.80 8.24
N VAL A 35 -10.85 9.46 8.15
CA VAL A 35 -11.66 8.69 7.21
C VAL A 35 -12.53 7.71 7.98
N SER A 36 -13.82 7.68 7.65
CA SER A 36 -14.78 6.71 8.17
C SER A 36 -15.20 5.80 7.03
N SER A 37 -14.88 4.52 7.14
CA SER A 37 -15.35 3.45 6.24
C SER A 37 -16.53 2.74 6.89
N THR A 38 -17.67 2.67 6.19
CA THR A 38 -18.82 1.83 6.55
C THR A 38 -19.06 0.81 5.44
N ASN A 39 -20.06 -0.04 5.55
CA ASN A 39 -20.38 -1.02 4.50
C ASN A 39 -20.79 -0.38 3.17
N ASP A 40 -21.28 0.85 3.20
CA ASP A 40 -21.89 1.55 2.08
C ASP A 40 -21.38 2.99 1.87
N ALA A 41 -20.44 3.46 2.69
CA ALA A 41 -19.89 4.81 2.57
C ALA A 41 -18.40 4.88 2.91
N CYS A 42 -17.71 5.78 2.20
CA CYS A 42 -16.33 6.21 2.48
C CYS A 42 -16.36 7.72 2.72
N GLN A 43 -16.22 8.17 3.96
CA GLN A 43 -16.37 9.57 4.35
C GLN A 43 -15.03 10.15 4.80
N LEU A 44 -14.62 11.23 4.16
CA LEU A 44 -13.41 11.98 4.51
C LEU A 44 -13.80 13.25 5.26
N ALA A 45 -13.02 13.61 6.28
CA ALA A 45 -13.21 14.88 7.01
C ALA A 45 -12.99 16.11 6.11
N VAL A 46 -12.08 15.98 5.14
CA VAL A 46 -11.82 16.99 4.10
C VAL A 46 -11.56 16.29 2.76
N ALA A 47 -11.94 16.97 1.68
CA ALA A 47 -11.79 16.44 0.32
C ALA A 47 -10.51 16.95 -0.40
N GLU A 48 -9.64 17.67 0.32
CA GLU A 48 -8.42 18.22 -0.24
C GLU A 48 -7.30 18.33 0.80
N ALA A 49 -6.04 18.30 0.33
CA ALA A 49 -4.85 18.53 1.13
C ALA A 49 -3.74 19.15 0.27
N PRO A 50 -2.76 19.85 0.86
CA PRO A 50 -1.59 20.33 0.13
C PRO A 50 -0.69 19.16 -0.30
N ALA A 51 0.01 19.34 -1.42
CA ALA A 51 1.00 18.39 -1.92
C ALA A 51 2.13 18.15 -0.90
N GLY A 52 2.61 16.93 -0.87
CA GLY A 52 3.64 16.46 0.05
C GLY A 52 3.19 15.20 0.79
N THR A 53 3.56 15.13 2.07
CA THR A 53 3.13 14.03 2.95
C THR A 53 1.70 14.26 3.40
N ILE A 54 0.81 13.31 3.09
CA ILE A 54 -0.59 13.33 3.49
C ILE A 54 -0.82 12.13 4.41
N SER A 55 -1.38 12.36 5.58
CA SER A 55 -1.70 11.31 6.54
C SER A 55 -3.21 11.14 6.63
N PHE A 56 -3.66 9.90 6.56
CA PHE A 56 -5.05 9.51 6.76
C PHE A 56 -5.16 8.63 8.01
N LYS A 57 -6.17 8.88 8.84
CA LYS A 57 -6.56 7.96 9.91
C LYS A 57 -7.88 7.31 9.52
N VAL A 58 -7.80 6.08 9.07
CA VAL A 58 -8.95 5.31 8.60
C VAL A 58 -9.53 4.52 9.75
N THR A 59 -10.81 4.74 10.04
CA THR A 59 -11.58 3.98 11.04
C THR A 59 -12.63 3.15 10.33
N ASN A 60 -12.63 1.85 10.57
CA ASN A 60 -13.65 0.96 10.08
C ASN A 60 -14.87 0.99 11.03
N ASN A 61 -15.92 1.69 10.61
CA ASN A 61 -17.20 1.78 11.29
C ASN A 61 -18.25 0.83 10.70
N GLY A 62 -17.85 -0.07 9.79
CA GLY A 62 -18.66 -1.15 9.25
C GLY A 62 -18.54 -2.43 10.07
N ASP A 63 -19.16 -3.50 9.58
CA ASP A 63 -19.16 -4.84 10.20
C ASP A 63 -18.29 -5.86 9.45
N GLN A 64 -17.68 -5.47 8.33
CA GLN A 64 -16.77 -6.28 7.53
C GLN A 64 -15.35 -5.68 7.60
N VAL A 65 -14.33 -6.51 7.38
CA VAL A 65 -12.97 -6.01 7.16
C VAL A 65 -12.96 -5.07 5.97
N THR A 66 -12.24 -3.96 6.05
CA THR A 66 -12.13 -2.99 4.95
C THR A 66 -10.67 -2.70 4.61
N GLU A 67 -10.48 -2.16 3.44
CA GLU A 67 -9.24 -1.56 2.97
C GLU A 67 -9.46 -0.11 2.62
N PHE A 68 -8.40 0.67 2.59
CA PHE A 68 -8.44 2.05 2.15
C PHE A 68 -7.28 2.33 1.19
N TYR A 69 -7.60 3.01 0.10
CA TYR A 69 -6.66 3.36 -0.97
C TYR A 69 -6.65 4.86 -1.23
N LEU A 70 -5.49 5.41 -1.49
CA LEU A 70 -5.35 6.63 -2.27
C LEU A 70 -5.05 6.21 -3.72
N LEU A 71 -5.97 6.48 -4.64
CA LEU A 71 -5.85 6.09 -6.04
C LEU A 71 -5.49 7.31 -6.90
N GLY A 72 -4.85 7.09 -8.04
CA GLY A 72 -4.62 8.10 -9.06
C GLY A 72 -5.91 8.65 -9.68
N ASP A 73 -5.76 9.58 -10.59
CA ASP A 73 -6.85 10.26 -11.32
C ASP A 73 -7.66 9.34 -12.24
N ASP A 74 -7.09 8.19 -12.61
CA ASP A 74 -7.78 7.11 -13.33
C ASP A 74 -8.70 6.28 -12.42
N GLY A 75 -8.59 6.44 -11.09
CA GLY A 75 -9.33 5.66 -10.10
C GLY A 75 -8.96 4.18 -10.05
N LEU A 76 -7.81 3.82 -10.59
CA LEU A 76 -7.32 2.43 -10.68
C LEU A 76 -5.92 2.29 -10.11
N ARG A 77 -5.01 3.20 -10.45
CA ARG A 77 -3.61 3.15 -10.02
C ARG A 77 -3.51 3.46 -8.52
N VAL A 78 -3.06 2.49 -7.74
CA VAL A 78 -2.83 2.64 -6.31
C VAL A 78 -1.62 3.53 -6.06
N ILE A 79 -1.78 4.58 -5.28
CA ILE A 79 -0.70 5.46 -4.82
C ILE A 79 -0.19 4.99 -3.45
N SER A 80 -1.12 4.61 -2.59
CA SER A 80 -0.83 4.08 -1.25
C SER A 80 -2.08 3.40 -0.70
N GLU A 81 -1.89 2.41 0.17
CA GLU A 81 -2.99 1.62 0.72
C GLU A 81 -2.79 1.27 2.18
N ALA A 82 -3.90 0.99 2.86
CA ALA A 82 -3.94 0.38 4.18
C ALA A 82 -4.94 -0.78 4.16
N GLU A 83 -4.44 -1.98 4.31
CA GLU A 83 -5.21 -3.21 4.21
C GLU A 83 -5.67 -3.74 5.58
N ASN A 84 -6.61 -4.68 5.55
CA ASN A 84 -7.00 -5.51 6.70
C ASN A 84 -7.42 -4.72 7.94
N ILE A 85 -8.23 -3.67 7.76
CA ILE A 85 -8.79 -2.88 8.85
C ILE A 85 -10.06 -3.58 9.37
N GLY A 86 -9.95 -4.28 10.49
CA GLY A 86 -11.08 -4.98 11.12
C GLY A 86 -12.15 -4.02 11.64
N PRO A 87 -13.41 -4.48 11.83
CA PRO A 87 -14.47 -3.68 12.41
C PRO A 87 -14.09 -3.03 13.75
N GLY A 88 -14.38 -1.74 13.90
CA GLY A 88 -14.05 -0.94 15.08
C GLY A 88 -12.57 -0.57 15.22
N LEU A 89 -11.70 -1.01 14.31
CA LEU A 89 -10.27 -0.67 14.34
C LEU A 89 -9.96 0.54 13.46
N SER A 90 -8.82 1.16 13.74
CA SER A 90 -8.27 2.24 12.93
C SER A 90 -6.86 1.91 12.46
N ARG A 91 -6.51 2.38 11.26
CA ARG A 91 -5.15 2.38 10.72
C ARG A 91 -4.77 3.76 10.20
N GLU A 92 -3.48 4.04 10.27
CA GLU A 92 -2.91 5.21 9.62
C GLU A 92 -2.33 4.81 8.26
N LEU A 93 -2.57 5.67 7.27
CA LEU A 93 -1.95 5.62 5.97
C LEU A 93 -1.21 6.93 5.74
N VAL A 94 0.07 6.84 5.43
CA VAL A 94 0.89 7.99 5.06
C VAL A 94 1.27 7.85 3.59
N ALA A 95 0.91 8.84 2.78
CA ALA A 95 1.18 8.86 1.35
C ALA A 95 1.96 10.11 0.96
N GLN A 96 2.83 9.97 -0.05
CA GLN A 96 3.42 11.09 -0.76
C GLN A 96 2.60 11.35 -2.02
N ALA A 97 2.02 12.55 -2.13
CA ALA A 97 1.23 12.90 -3.29
C ALA A 97 1.63 14.28 -3.85
N THR A 98 1.69 14.37 -5.18
CA THR A 98 1.91 15.62 -5.91
C THR A 98 0.59 16.31 -6.19
N GLU A 99 0.61 17.61 -6.53
CA GLU A 99 -0.57 18.32 -6.98
C GLU A 99 -1.30 17.54 -8.09
N GLY A 100 -2.62 17.37 -7.94
CA GLY A 100 -3.42 16.61 -8.89
C GLY A 100 -4.77 16.16 -8.34
N LYS A 101 -5.49 15.41 -9.17
CA LYS A 101 -6.74 14.77 -8.82
C LYS A 101 -6.48 13.32 -8.43
N TYR A 102 -7.18 12.86 -7.42
CA TYR A 102 -7.06 11.53 -6.84
C TYR A 102 -8.45 11.02 -6.47
N PHE A 103 -8.51 9.75 -6.08
CA PHE A 103 -9.66 9.19 -5.38
C PHE A 103 -9.19 8.58 -4.06
N ALA A 104 -9.93 8.84 -3.00
CA ALA A 104 -9.89 8.04 -1.78
C ALA A 104 -10.93 6.92 -1.94
N SER A 105 -10.57 5.69 -1.64
CA SER A 105 -11.46 4.55 -1.81
C SER A 105 -11.47 3.66 -0.57
N CYS A 106 -12.65 3.39 -0.02
CA CYS A 106 -12.85 2.36 0.99
C CYS A 106 -13.39 1.11 0.32
N LYS A 107 -12.89 -0.07 0.72
CA LYS A 107 -13.29 -1.36 0.11
C LYS A 107 -13.83 -2.32 1.19
N PRO A 108 -15.07 -2.14 1.65
CA PRO A 108 -15.70 -3.02 2.63
C PRO A 108 -15.82 -4.45 2.10
N GLY A 109 -15.48 -5.44 2.94
CA GLY A 109 -15.44 -6.84 2.54
C GLY A 109 -14.25 -7.20 1.65
N MET A 110 -13.36 -6.25 1.35
CA MET A 110 -12.17 -6.44 0.51
C MET A 110 -12.50 -6.93 -0.91
N THR A 111 -13.70 -6.61 -1.42
CA THR A 111 -14.19 -7.06 -2.73
C THR A 111 -14.77 -5.89 -3.54
N GLY A 112 -14.85 -6.05 -4.87
CA GLY A 112 -15.40 -5.07 -5.80
C GLY A 112 -14.50 -3.84 -6.01
N ASP A 113 -15.01 -2.85 -6.73
CA ASP A 113 -14.28 -1.64 -7.10
C ASP A 113 -14.06 -0.64 -5.95
N GLY A 114 -14.61 -0.93 -4.76
CA GLY A 114 -14.60 -0.03 -3.63
C GLY A 114 -15.53 1.19 -3.79
N ILE A 115 -15.67 1.95 -2.71
CA ILE A 115 -16.46 3.18 -2.65
C ILE A 115 -15.50 4.35 -2.85
N LYS A 116 -15.47 4.90 -4.05
CA LYS A 116 -14.53 5.96 -4.46
C LYS A 116 -15.11 7.35 -4.22
N VAL A 117 -14.31 8.21 -3.58
CA VAL A 117 -14.63 9.62 -3.32
C VAL A 117 -13.55 10.50 -3.93
N PRO A 118 -13.89 11.53 -4.70
CA PRO A 118 -12.90 12.46 -5.24
C PRO A 118 -12.07 13.11 -4.13
N PHE A 119 -10.77 13.19 -4.34
CA PHE A 119 -9.82 13.86 -3.45
C PHE A 119 -8.87 14.72 -4.28
N THR A 120 -8.62 15.95 -3.83
CA THR A 120 -7.75 16.88 -4.55
C THR A 120 -6.49 17.15 -3.76
N VAL A 121 -5.35 17.01 -4.40
CA VAL A 121 -4.08 17.49 -3.84
C VAL A 121 -3.78 18.83 -4.46
N THR A 122 -3.77 19.86 -3.63
CA THR A 122 -3.52 21.26 -4.04
C THR A 122 -2.02 21.56 -4.04
N ALA A 123 -1.63 22.65 -4.68
CA ALA A 123 -0.24 23.09 -4.64
C ALA A 123 0.24 23.27 -3.19
N ALA A 124 1.47 22.84 -2.90
CA ALA A 124 2.04 23.02 -1.58
C ALA A 124 2.29 24.51 -1.29
N SER A 125 1.57 25.07 -0.32
CA SER A 125 1.86 26.42 0.18
C SER A 125 2.94 26.33 1.26
N GLY A 126 4.17 26.73 0.93
CA GLY A 126 5.24 26.87 1.92
C GLY A 126 5.86 25.55 2.43
N ALA A 127 5.73 24.46 1.70
CA ALA A 127 6.49 23.25 2.00
C ALA A 127 7.99 23.59 1.97
N PRO A 128 8.77 23.12 2.96
CA PRO A 128 10.21 23.26 2.90
C PRO A 128 10.69 22.57 1.63
N THR A 129 11.16 23.34 0.65
CA THR A 129 11.87 22.78 -0.49
C THR A 129 13.04 22.00 0.07
N ALA A 130 13.13 20.70 -0.28
CA ALA A 130 14.34 19.95 0.02
C ALA A 130 15.52 20.80 -0.42
N ASN A 131 16.54 20.94 0.44
CA ASN A 131 17.72 21.68 0.02
C ASN A 131 18.29 21.02 -1.24
N ALA A 132 19.00 21.77 -2.07
CA ALA A 132 19.50 21.28 -3.37
C ALA A 132 20.28 19.96 -3.24
N ALA A 133 21.05 19.79 -2.17
CA ALA A 133 21.80 18.57 -1.90
C ALA A 133 20.87 17.36 -1.64
N THR A 134 19.80 17.54 -0.89
CA THR A 134 18.79 16.48 -0.66
C THR A 134 18.05 16.12 -1.95
N ALA A 135 17.68 17.11 -2.76
CA ALA A 135 17.02 16.89 -4.04
C ALA A 135 17.94 16.10 -5.00
N GLU A 136 19.23 16.41 -5.02
CA GLU A 136 20.21 15.68 -5.82
C GLU A 136 20.37 14.23 -5.35
N LEU A 137 20.46 13.97 -4.05
CA LEU A 137 20.54 12.62 -3.49
C LEU A 137 19.27 11.79 -3.80
N LEU A 138 18.10 12.39 -3.73
CA LEU A 138 16.83 11.74 -4.10
C LEU A 138 16.81 11.37 -5.59
N THR A 139 17.28 12.27 -6.45
CA THR A 139 17.40 12.00 -7.88
C THR A 139 18.36 10.83 -8.13
N GLN A 140 19.54 10.86 -7.55
CA GLN A 140 20.52 9.78 -7.69
C GLN A 140 19.98 8.43 -7.19
N ALA A 141 19.29 8.41 -6.05
CA ALA A 141 18.68 7.19 -5.50
C ALA A 141 17.60 6.65 -6.45
N THR A 142 16.76 7.53 -7.00
CA THR A 142 15.71 7.17 -7.95
C THR A 142 16.30 6.59 -9.24
N ASP A 143 17.33 7.21 -9.80
CA ASP A 143 18.00 6.74 -11.01
C ASP A 143 18.66 5.37 -10.81
N GLN A 144 19.30 5.16 -9.65
CA GLN A 144 19.91 3.87 -9.29
C GLN A 144 18.84 2.78 -9.16
N TYR A 145 17.72 3.07 -8.48
CA TYR A 145 16.65 2.11 -8.33
C TYR A 145 15.96 1.83 -9.66
N GLN A 146 15.75 2.83 -10.51
CA GLN A 146 15.21 2.64 -11.84
C GLN A 146 16.10 1.73 -12.71
N ALA A 147 17.42 1.89 -12.66
CA ALA A 147 18.36 1.00 -13.33
C ALA A 147 18.27 -0.44 -12.77
N TYR A 148 18.10 -0.56 -11.45
CA TYR A 148 17.87 -1.86 -10.79
C TYR A 148 16.56 -2.52 -11.25
N VAL A 149 15.46 -1.77 -11.31
CA VAL A 149 14.15 -2.27 -11.78
C VAL A 149 14.25 -2.79 -13.22
N ARG A 150 14.91 -2.03 -14.11
CA ARG A 150 15.16 -2.48 -15.51
C ARG A 150 15.93 -3.77 -15.57
N LYS A 151 16.98 -3.92 -14.76
CA LYS A 151 17.76 -5.15 -14.67
C LYS A 151 16.92 -6.32 -14.16
N GLN A 152 16.19 -6.12 -13.05
CA GLN A 152 15.37 -7.18 -12.46
C GLN A 152 14.24 -7.62 -13.39
N SER A 153 13.60 -6.72 -14.13
CA SER A 153 12.56 -7.08 -15.10
C SER A 153 13.11 -7.90 -16.27
N ALA A 154 14.33 -7.60 -16.72
CA ALA A 154 14.98 -8.40 -17.77
C ALA A 154 15.34 -9.82 -17.28
N GLU A 155 15.89 -9.94 -16.08
CA GLU A 155 16.18 -11.22 -15.43
C GLU A 155 14.89 -12.02 -15.16
N LEU A 156 13.83 -11.36 -14.68
CA LEU A 156 12.51 -11.95 -14.52
C LEU A 156 12.02 -12.57 -15.84
N LEU A 157 12.10 -11.85 -16.95
CA LEU A 157 11.64 -12.34 -18.25
C LEU A 157 12.39 -13.59 -18.69
N GLU A 158 13.71 -13.60 -18.56
CA GLU A 158 14.53 -14.76 -18.96
C GLU A 158 14.23 -15.99 -18.09
N ASP A 159 14.07 -15.80 -16.80
CA ASP A 159 13.77 -16.91 -15.89
C ASP A 159 12.31 -17.35 -15.99
N THR A 160 11.37 -16.43 -16.28
CA THR A 160 9.96 -16.77 -16.59
C THR A 160 9.87 -17.67 -17.81
N LYS A 161 10.65 -17.44 -18.87
CA LYS A 161 10.67 -18.31 -20.04
C LYS A 161 11.12 -19.74 -19.70
N LYS A 162 12.15 -19.89 -18.86
CA LYS A 162 12.64 -21.20 -18.38
C LYS A 162 11.60 -21.91 -17.52
N PHE A 163 11.02 -21.18 -16.58
CA PHE A 163 9.93 -21.68 -15.74
C PHE A 163 8.74 -22.13 -16.57
N ALA A 164 8.25 -21.27 -17.47
CA ALA A 164 7.10 -21.52 -18.32
C ALA A 164 7.30 -22.77 -19.21
N ALA A 165 8.49 -22.96 -19.77
CA ALA A 165 8.82 -24.14 -20.57
C ALA A 165 8.74 -25.44 -19.75
N ALA A 166 9.33 -25.47 -18.55
CA ALA A 166 9.26 -26.62 -17.66
C ALA A 166 7.82 -26.90 -17.20
N TYR A 167 7.09 -25.84 -16.82
CA TYR A 167 5.71 -25.94 -16.34
C TYR A 167 4.74 -26.43 -17.42
N ALA A 168 4.83 -25.91 -18.63
CA ALA A 168 4.02 -26.34 -19.77
C ALA A 168 4.30 -27.79 -20.16
N ALA A 169 5.57 -28.21 -20.14
CA ALA A 169 5.98 -29.59 -20.40
C ALA A 169 5.53 -30.58 -19.31
N GLY A 170 5.05 -30.09 -18.16
CA GLY A 170 4.68 -30.94 -17.04
C GLY A 170 5.85 -31.43 -16.20
N ASP A 171 7.05 -30.88 -16.40
CA ASP A 171 8.20 -31.11 -15.52
C ASP A 171 8.04 -30.30 -14.23
N MET A 172 7.17 -30.83 -13.34
CA MET A 172 6.84 -30.17 -12.09
C MET A 172 8.03 -30.08 -11.11
N ALA A 173 9.01 -30.94 -11.23
CA ALA A 173 10.21 -30.89 -10.40
C ALA A 173 11.05 -29.65 -10.73
N THR A 174 11.36 -29.49 -12.00
CA THR A 174 12.10 -28.31 -12.50
C THR A 174 11.28 -27.03 -12.31
N ALA A 175 9.97 -27.04 -12.59
CA ALA A 175 9.13 -25.86 -12.40
C ALA A 175 9.12 -25.41 -10.94
N ARG A 176 9.00 -26.32 -9.95
CA ARG A 176 9.10 -25.97 -8.51
C ARG A 176 10.48 -25.41 -8.14
N ALA A 177 11.54 -25.96 -8.68
CA ALA A 177 12.90 -25.48 -8.41
C ALA A 177 13.13 -24.06 -8.96
N LEU A 178 12.49 -23.71 -10.07
CA LEU A 178 12.61 -22.40 -10.72
C LEU A 178 11.64 -21.35 -10.13
N TYR A 179 10.55 -21.74 -9.48
CA TYR A 179 9.50 -20.82 -9.05
C TYR A 179 10.03 -19.71 -8.15
N ALA A 180 10.57 -20.05 -6.98
CA ALA A 180 11.03 -19.06 -6.02
C ALA A 180 12.18 -18.18 -6.54
N PRO A 181 13.23 -18.72 -7.18
CA PRO A 181 14.27 -17.87 -7.78
C PRO A 181 13.73 -16.88 -8.80
N THR A 182 12.78 -17.29 -9.65
CA THR A 182 12.17 -16.41 -10.66
C THR A 182 11.31 -15.34 -10.00
N ARG A 183 10.44 -15.73 -9.05
CA ARG A 183 9.61 -14.78 -8.29
C ARG A 183 10.43 -13.73 -7.56
N MET A 184 11.62 -14.08 -7.07
CA MET A 184 12.48 -13.13 -6.35
C MET A 184 12.80 -11.86 -7.17
N HIS A 185 12.82 -11.95 -8.49
CA HIS A 185 13.01 -10.76 -9.34
C HIS A 185 11.78 -9.84 -9.31
N TRP A 186 10.58 -10.42 -9.27
CA TRP A 186 9.33 -9.67 -9.09
C TRP A 186 9.26 -9.00 -7.72
N GLU A 187 9.44 -9.74 -6.64
CA GLU A 187 9.42 -9.22 -5.26
C GLU A 187 10.36 -8.02 -5.05
N ARG A 188 11.48 -7.98 -5.77
CA ARG A 188 12.45 -6.88 -5.69
C ARG A 188 12.00 -5.61 -6.40
N ILE A 189 11.05 -5.69 -7.32
CA ILE A 189 10.49 -4.55 -8.06
C ILE A 189 9.04 -4.27 -7.67
N GLU A 190 8.42 -5.13 -6.90
CA GLU A 190 7.07 -4.98 -6.36
C GLU A 190 6.83 -3.65 -5.63
N PRO A 191 7.80 -3.06 -4.90
CA PRO A 191 7.62 -1.73 -4.31
C PRO A 191 7.20 -0.63 -5.29
N VAL A 192 7.36 -0.82 -6.59
CA VAL A 192 6.90 0.11 -7.63
C VAL A 192 5.93 -0.55 -8.61
N ALA A 193 5.30 -1.66 -8.22
CA ALA A 193 4.36 -2.42 -9.06
C ALA A 193 3.18 -1.56 -9.55
N GLU A 194 2.72 -0.63 -8.73
CA GLU A 194 1.69 0.35 -9.07
C GLU A 194 2.03 1.15 -10.35
N SER A 195 3.33 1.34 -10.62
CA SER A 195 3.80 1.98 -11.85
C SER A 195 3.65 1.11 -13.10
N PHE A 196 3.33 -0.17 -12.93
CA PHE A 196 3.16 -1.13 -14.03
C PHE A 196 1.71 -1.22 -14.50
N GLY A 197 0.78 -0.52 -13.84
CA GLY A 197 -0.63 -0.44 -14.20
C GLY A 197 -1.34 -1.79 -14.09
N ASP A 198 -2.00 -2.22 -15.16
CA ASP A 198 -2.77 -3.46 -15.23
C ASP A 198 -1.94 -4.75 -15.20
N LEU A 199 -0.60 -4.66 -15.19
CA LEU A 199 0.27 -5.84 -15.19
C LEU A 199 0.42 -6.46 -13.81
N ASP A 200 0.34 -5.68 -12.76
CA ASP A 200 0.40 -6.19 -11.39
C ASP A 200 -0.69 -7.24 -11.13
N PRO A 201 -1.99 -6.96 -11.27
CA PRO A 201 -3.03 -7.97 -11.08
C PRO A 201 -2.98 -9.12 -12.09
N LYS A 202 -2.40 -8.94 -13.28
CA LYS A 202 -2.22 -10.04 -14.24
C LYS A 202 -1.13 -11.01 -13.81
N LEU A 203 -0.08 -10.51 -13.18
CA LEU A 203 1.09 -11.29 -12.77
C LEU A 203 0.96 -11.85 -11.37
N ASP A 204 0.35 -11.12 -10.42
CA ASP A 204 0.46 -11.43 -9.01
C ASP A 204 -0.84 -11.52 -8.22
N LEU A 205 -2.02 -11.40 -8.86
CA LEU A 205 -3.30 -11.49 -8.18
C LEU A 205 -3.46 -12.79 -7.39
N ARG A 206 -3.82 -12.68 -6.13
CA ARG A 206 -4.13 -13.84 -5.27
C ARG A 206 -5.55 -14.33 -5.53
N GLU A 207 -5.80 -15.61 -5.26
CA GLU A 207 -7.13 -16.20 -5.48
C GLU A 207 -8.23 -15.52 -4.63
N ALA A 208 -7.87 -15.05 -3.42
CA ALA A 208 -8.81 -14.38 -2.53
C ALA A 208 -9.30 -13.03 -3.06
N ASP A 209 -8.54 -12.40 -3.96
CA ASP A 209 -8.81 -11.06 -4.48
C ASP A 209 -9.52 -11.10 -5.84
N LEU A 210 -9.92 -12.30 -6.30
CA LEU A 210 -10.62 -12.46 -7.57
C LEU A 210 -12.04 -11.88 -7.51
N GLU A 211 -12.35 -11.02 -8.46
CA GLU A 211 -13.71 -10.54 -8.66
C GLU A 211 -14.60 -11.61 -9.30
N PRO A 212 -15.93 -11.60 -9.08
CA PRO A 212 -16.85 -12.54 -9.69
C PRO A 212 -16.74 -12.54 -11.22
N GLY A 213 -16.37 -13.68 -11.80
CA GLY A 213 -16.19 -13.84 -13.24
C GLY A 213 -14.81 -13.48 -13.78
N GLN A 214 -13.92 -12.98 -12.96
CA GLN A 214 -12.55 -12.69 -13.35
C GLN A 214 -11.78 -13.97 -13.61
N VAL A 215 -10.96 -13.97 -14.67
CA VAL A 215 -10.07 -15.08 -15.00
C VAL A 215 -8.79 -14.94 -14.19
N TRP A 216 -8.54 -15.89 -13.31
CA TRP A 216 -7.32 -15.93 -12.55
C TRP A 216 -6.12 -16.29 -13.44
N THR A 217 -5.10 -15.45 -13.42
CA THR A 217 -3.81 -15.62 -14.14
C THR A 217 -2.66 -15.47 -13.15
N GLY A 218 -1.45 -15.37 -13.63
CA GLY A 218 -0.30 -14.98 -12.84
C GLY A 218 0.35 -16.11 -12.05
N TRP A 219 1.30 -15.68 -11.24
CA TRP A 219 2.20 -16.56 -10.50
C TRP A 219 1.48 -17.37 -9.42
N HIS A 220 0.57 -16.78 -8.67
CA HIS A 220 -0.17 -17.48 -7.61
C HIS A 220 -1.07 -18.60 -8.14
N ARG A 221 -1.59 -18.47 -9.37
CA ARG A 221 -2.31 -19.57 -10.01
C ARG A 221 -1.38 -20.73 -10.37
N ALA A 222 -0.17 -20.44 -10.88
CA ALA A 222 0.81 -21.47 -11.15
C ALA A 222 1.30 -22.12 -9.85
N GLU A 223 1.52 -21.34 -8.80
CA GLU A 223 1.88 -21.81 -7.48
C GLU A 223 0.88 -22.83 -6.93
N LYS A 224 -0.42 -22.52 -6.98
CA LYS A 224 -1.47 -23.41 -6.51
C LYS A 224 -1.50 -24.74 -7.26
N ASP A 225 -1.17 -24.75 -8.58
CA ASP A 225 -1.07 -25.99 -9.37
C ASP A 225 0.22 -26.77 -9.04
N LEU A 226 1.32 -26.07 -8.74
CA LEU A 226 2.59 -26.69 -8.32
C LEU A 226 2.50 -27.32 -6.94
N TRP A 227 1.82 -26.70 -5.99
CA TRP A 227 1.62 -27.17 -4.62
C TRP A 227 0.13 -27.25 -4.25
N PRO A 228 -0.61 -28.19 -4.90
CA PRO A 228 -2.05 -28.22 -4.80
C PRO A 228 -2.51 -28.57 -3.37
N PRO A 229 -3.41 -27.78 -2.77
CA PRO A 229 -4.04 -28.14 -1.52
C PRO A 229 -4.94 -29.38 -1.68
N LYS A 230 -5.28 -30.03 -0.56
CA LYS A 230 -6.18 -31.19 -0.57
C LYS A 230 -7.50 -30.84 -1.27
N GLY A 231 -7.91 -31.65 -2.24
CA GLY A 231 -9.15 -31.47 -3.00
C GLY A 231 -9.04 -30.56 -4.21
N TYR A 232 -7.88 -29.93 -4.44
CA TYR A 232 -7.67 -29.13 -5.64
C TYR A 232 -7.52 -30.01 -6.89
N SER A 233 -8.26 -29.68 -7.94
CA SER A 233 -8.12 -30.31 -9.25
C SER A 233 -7.00 -29.63 -10.03
N LYS A 234 -5.90 -30.36 -10.25
CA LYS A 234 -4.75 -29.87 -11.01
C LYS A 234 -5.16 -29.41 -12.40
N LEU A 235 -4.45 -28.43 -12.91
CA LEU A 235 -4.63 -27.97 -14.29
C LEU A 235 -4.30 -29.09 -15.30
N THR A 236 -5.04 -29.13 -16.38
CA THR A 236 -4.73 -29.97 -17.52
C THR A 236 -3.49 -29.44 -18.27
N ALA A 237 -2.84 -30.26 -19.08
CA ALA A 237 -1.70 -29.83 -19.90
C ALA A 237 -2.03 -28.59 -20.77
N LYS A 238 -3.24 -28.53 -21.35
CA LYS A 238 -3.70 -27.38 -22.14
C LYS A 238 -3.86 -26.11 -21.30
N GLN A 239 -4.35 -26.24 -20.07
CA GLN A 239 -4.49 -25.10 -19.15
C GLN A 239 -3.14 -24.60 -18.66
N ARG A 240 -2.20 -25.51 -18.36
CA ARG A 240 -0.82 -25.13 -17.99
C ARG A 240 -0.12 -24.43 -19.15
N GLN A 241 -0.24 -24.95 -20.37
CA GLN A 241 0.33 -24.29 -21.54
C GLN A 241 -0.20 -22.86 -21.67
N LYS A 242 -1.55 -22.68 -21.60
CA LYS A 242 -2.17 -21.36 -21.68
C LYS A 242 -1.66 -20.42 -20.59
N LEU A 243 -1.54 -20.90 -19.36
CA LEU A 243 -1.05 -20.08 -18.23
C LEU A 243 0.44 -19.73 -18.42
N ALA A 244 1.25 -20.67 -18.87
CA ALA A 244 2.67 -20.44 -19.18
C ALA A 244 2.85 -19.38 -20.29
N ASP A 245 2.08 -19.50 -21.37
CA ASP A 245 2.11 -18.53 -22.48
C ASP A 245 1.71 -17.15 -22.02
N GLN A 246 0.67 -17.05 -21.16
CA GLN A 246 0.22 -15.79 -20.60
C GLN A 246 1.28 -15.16 -19.67
N LEU A 247 1.90 -15.94 -18.79
CA LEU A 247 2.97 -15.45 -17.92
C LEU A 247 4.14 -14.87 -18.72
N VAL A 248 4.54 -15.54 -19.81
CA VAL A 248 5.61 -15.03 -20.69
C VAL A 248 5.18 -13.76 -21.40
N ALA A 249 3.93 -13.69 -21.88
CA ALA A 249 3.41 -12.50 -22.55
C ALA A 249 3.35 -11.29 -21.60
N ASP A 250 2.77 -11.47 -20.40
CA ASP A 250 2.63 -10.39 -19.42
C ASP A 250 3.99 -9.93 -18.89
N THR A 251 4.93 -10.86 -18.66
CA THR A 251 6.31 -10.51 -18.25
C THR A 251 7.08 -9.81 -19.37
N THR A 252 6.83 -10.17 -20.64
CA THR A 252 7.42 -9.46 -21.79
C THR A 252 6.92 -8.04 -21.88
N GLU A 253 5.61 -7.84 -21.70
CA GLU A 253 5.01 -6.51 -21.67
C GLU A 253 5.54 -5.68 -20.50
N LEU A 254 5.65 -6.29 -19.30
CA LEU A 254 6.26 -5.64 -18.13
C LEU A 254 7.67 -5.15 -18.46
N ASN A 255 8.53 -6.03 -18.98
CA ASN A 255 9.89 -5.66 -19.32
C ASN A 255 9.93 -4.51 -20.36
N THR A 256 9.02 -4.52 -21.33
CA THR A 256 8.91 -3.45 -22.32
C THR A 256 8.53 -2.11 -21.69
N ARG A 257 7.50 -2.08 -20.84
CA ARG A 257 7.06 -0.86 -20.14
C ARG A 257 8.14 -0.33 -19.22
N VAL A 258 8.80 -1.19 -18.48
CA VAL A 258 9.87 -0.81 -17.54
C VAL A 258 11.05 -0.11 -18.24
N GLN A 259 11.37 -0.44 -19.50
CA GLN A 259 12.45 0.26 -20.22
C GLN A 259 12.17 1.75 -20.42
N THR A 260 10.92 2.14 -20.55
CA THR A 260 10.51 3.54 -20.77
C THR A 260 9.97 4.23 -19.52
N LEU A 261 9.76 3.48 -18.45
CA LEU A 261 9.28 4.00 -17.18
C LEU A 261 10.24 5.04 -16.60
N GLN A 262 9.68 6.10 -16.05
CA GLN A 262 10.39 7.10 -15.28
C GLN A 262 9.83 7.08 -13.85
N LEU A 263 10.63 6.62 -12.92
CA LEU A 263 10.26 6.61 -11.51
C LEU A 263 10.47 7.98 -10.87
N THR A 264 9.68 8.25 -9.86
CA THR A 264 9.79 9.45 -9.03
C THR A 264 10.19 9.07 -7.60
N PRO A 265 10.81 9.99 -6.83
CA PRO A 265 11.08 9.76 -5.42
C PRO A 265 9.82 9.40 -4.61
N SER A 266 8.67 9.96 -4.97
CA SER A 266 7.39 9.66 -4.30
C SER A 266 6.95 8.21 -4.49
N GLN A 267 7.13 7.65 -5.68
CA GLN A 267 6.80 6.23 -5.94
C GLN A 267 7.70 5.29 -5.14
N LEU A 268 8.98 5.60 -5.02
CA LEU A 268 9.88 4.84 -4.14
C LEU A 268 9.46 4.93 -2.67
N GLY A 269 9.11 6.14 -2.21
CA GLY A 269 8.68 6.37 -0.83
C GLY A 269 7.37 5.65 -0.49
N ASN A 270 6.42 5.62 -1.42
CA ASN A 270 5.13 4.95 -1.22
C ASN A 270 5.24 3.43 -1.24
N GLY A 271 6.14 2.87 -2.03
CA GLY A 271 6.36 1.42 -2.09
C GLY A 271 7.29 0.86 -1.01
N ALA A 272 8.03 1.71 -0.29
CA ALA A 272 8.93 1.30 0.79
C ALA A 272 8.18 1.22 2.13
N LYS A 273 7.21 0.34 2.25
CA LYS A 273 6.40 0.13 3.46
C LYS A 273 6.90 -1.03 4.30
#